data_92281a57b84b8fe5cca8c1154966af03
#
_entry.id   92281a57b84b8fe5cca8c1154966af03
#
_cell.length_a   1.000
_cell.length_b   1.000
_cell.length_c   1.000
_cell.angle_alpha   90.00
_cell.angle_beta   90.00
_cell.angle_gamma   90.00
#
_symmetry.space_group_name_H-M   'P 1'
#
loop_
_entity.id
_entity.type
_entity.pdbx_description
1 polymer ?
#
loop_
_entity_poly.entity_id
_entity_poly.type
_entity_poly.pdbx_seq_one_letter_code
_entity_poly.pdbx_strand_id
1 'polypeptide(L)'
;MTSFASLGITEPILTALTDYGYAEPTVIQEKAIPAGIAGRDVLGSAQTGTGKTCAFGVPILQRLAQGGRGRTIRALILTPTRELAIQIDENLHAYGKNLPLTEAVIFGGVGQAPQVDQLKRGVDILTATPCLLYT
;
A
#
# COMPACT_ATOMS: atom_id res chain seq x y z
N MET A 1 9.67 19.34 -15.05
CA MET A 1 9.04 18.01 -14.97
C MET A 1 9.22 17.40 -13.60
N THR A 2 8.14 16.97 -13.01
CA THR A 2 8.20 16.32 -11.70
C THR A 2 8.62 14.87 -11.86
N SER A 3 9.54 14.42 -11.04
CA SER A 3 9.96 13.01 -11.01
C SER A 3 9.54 12.38 -9.69
N PHE A 4 9.48 11.06 -9.66
CA PHE A 4 9.22 10.36 -8.38
C PHE A 4 10.29 10.69 -7.33
N ALA A 5 11.53 10.86 -7.74
CA ALA A 5 12.60 11.22 -6.82
C ALA A 5 12.36 12.56 -6.14
N SER A 6 11.73 13.51 -6.82
CA SER A 6 11.45 14.84 -6.27
C SER A 6 10.30 14.85 -5.27
N LEU A 7 9.57 13.74 -5.11
CA LEU A 7 8.43 13.65 -4.19
C LEU A 7 8.83 13.26 -2.77
N GLY A 8 10.12 13.00 -2.53
CA GLY A 8 10.59 12.59 -1.20
C GLY A 8 10.64 11.08 -0.99
N ILE A 9 10.51 10.31 -2.06
CA ILE A 9 10.51 8.84 -1.99
C ILE A 9 11.93 8.33 -1.81
N THR A 10 12.11 7.36 -0.90
CA THR A 10 13.42 6.76 -0.63
C THR A 10 13.84 5.78 -1.72
N GLU A 11 15.15 5.53 -1.82
CA GLU A 11 15.75 4.70 -2.87
C GLU A 11 15.14 3.31 -3.02
N PRO A 12 14.89 2.53 -1.95
CA PRO A 12 14.33 1.19 -2.12
C PRO A 12 12.99 1.20 -2.85
N ILE A 13 12.16 2.21 -2.59
CA ILE A 13 10.87 2.34 -3.25
C ILE A 13 11.06 2.88 -4.68
N LEU A 14 11.94 3.87 -4.87
CA LEU A 14 12.25 4.40 -6.20
C LEU A 14 12.72 3.31 -7.15
N THR A 15 13.62 2.44 -6.67
CA THR A 15 14.10 1.32 -7.48
C THR A 15 12.96 0.38 -7.86
N ALA A 16 12.09 0.07 -6.91
CA ALA A 16 10.94 -0.80 -7.17
C ALA A 16 9.98 -0.19 -8.19
N LEU A 17 9.71 1.11 -8.11
CA LEU A 17 8.85 1.80 -9.06
C LEU A 17 9.44 1.80 -10.46
N THR A 18 10.74 2.03 -10.57
CA THR A 18 11.45 1.98 -11.84
C THR A 18 11.36 0.58 -12.46
N ASP A 19 11.61 -0.46 -11.65
CA ASP A 19 11.53 -1.85 -12.11
C ASP A 19 10.11 -2.22 -12.53
N TYR A 20 9.10 -1.64 -11.88
CA TYR A 20 7.70 -1.89 -12.22
C TYR A 20 7.29 -1.19 -13.52
N GLY A 21 8.06 -0.21 -13.98
CA GLY A 21 7.81 0.49 -15.22
C GLY A 21 7.26 1.89 -15.08
N TYR A 22 7.24 2.44 -13.87
CA TYR A 22 6.80 3.81 -13.65
C TYR A 22 7.93 4.77 -14.00
N ALA A 23 7.68 5.65 -14.97
CA ALA A 23 8.65 6.66 -15.39
C ALA A 23 8.37 8.02 -14.76
N GLU A 24 7.13 8.48 -14.83
CA GLU A 24 6.73 9.79 -14.36
C GLU A 24 5.49 9.69 -13.48
N PRO A 25 5.38 10.49 -12.42
CA PRO A 25 4.19 10.47 -11.58
C PRO A 25 2.99 11.09 -12.29
N THR A 26 1.82 10.55 -11.99
CA THR A 26 0.55 11.15 -12.41
C THR A 26 0.21 12.33 -11.51
N VAL A 27 -0.82 13.10 -11.86
CA VAL A 27 -1.23 14.27 -11.09
C VAL A 27 -1.59 13.90 -9.65
N ILE A 28 -2.37 12.82 -9.47
CA ILE A 28 -2.76 12.39 -8.12
C ILE A 28 -1.55 11.96 -7.31
N GLN A 29 -0.57 11.31 -7.94
CA GLN A 29 0.66 10.90 -7.27
C GLN A 29 1.48 12.10 -6.85
N GLU A 30 1.66 13.09 -7.72
CA GLU A 30 2.40 14.30 -7.39
C GLU A 30 1.82 15.05 -6.18
N LYS A 31 0.49 15.08 -6.10
CA LYS A 31 -0.19 15.81 -5.03
C LYS A 31 -0.29 15.03 -3.73
N ALA A 32 -0.52 13.74 -3.81
CA ALA A 32 -0.83 12.91 -2.63
C ALA A 32 0.43 12.36 -1.96
N ILE A 33 1.44 11.96 -2.72
CA ILE A 33 2.62 11.29 -2.14
C ILE A 33 3.36 12.18 -1.14
N PRO A 34 3.71 13.43 -1.46
CA PRO A 34 4.41 14.26 -0.48
C PRO A 34 3.60 14.50 0.79
N ALA A 35 2.30 14.75 0.65
CA ALA A 35 1.42 14.97 1.80
C ALA A 35 1.31 13.72 2.67
N GLY A 36 1.19 12.55 2.06
CA GLY A 36 1.14 11.29 2.78
C GLY A 36 2.43 10.97 3.51
N ILE A 37 3.57 11.20 2.87
CA ILE A 37 4.88 11.01 3.50
C ILE A 37 5.04 11.94 4.70
N ALA A 38 4.54 13.17 4.60
CA ALA A 38 4.58 14.14 5.69
C ALA A 38 3.63 13.78 6.85
N GLY A 39 2.80 12.76 6.70
CA GLY A 39 1.90 12.32 7.76
C GLY A 39 0.56 13.04 7.79
N ARG A 40 0.22 13.75 6.72
CA ARG A 40 -1.05 14.45 6.64
C ARG A 40 -2.16 13.52 6.18
N ASP A 41 -3.37 13.81 6.61
CA ASP A 41 -4.55 13.18 6.06
C ASP A 41 -4.76 13.67 4.63
N VAL A 42 -5.13 12.74 3.75
CA VAL A 42 -5.30 13.06 2.33
C VAL A 42 -6.66 12.55 1.86
N LEU A 43 -7.44 13.43 1.26
CA LEU A 43 -8.65 13.05 0.54
C LEU A 43 -8.37 13.24 -0.95
N GLY A 44 -8.21 12.12 -1.66
CA GLY A 44 -7.87 12.15 -3.06
C GLY A 44 -8.98 11.54 -3.92
N SER A 45 -9.34 12.23 -4.98
CA SER A 45 -10.31 11.73 -5.95
C SER A 45 -9.68 11.78 -7.34
N ALA A 46 -9.75 10.66 -8.03
CA ALA A 46 -9.21 10.53 -9.37
C ALA A 46 -9.91 9.39 -10.08
N GLN A 47 -9.88 9.44 -11.40
CA GLN A 47 -10.48 8.39 -12.21
C GLN A 47 -9.70 7.08 -12.10
N THR A 48 -10.37 5.97 -12.39
CA THR A 48 -9.74 4.65 -12.46
C THR A 48 -8.57 4.67 -13.45
N GLY A 49 -7.47 4.03 -13.09
CA GLY A 49 -6.30 3.97 -13.95
C GLY A 49 -5.34 5.14 -13.85
N THR A 50 -5.54 6.06 -12.90
CA THR A 50 -4.69 7.23 -12.73
C THR A 50 -3.59 7.05 -11.67
N GLY A 51 -3.41 5.83 -11.16
CA GLY A 51 -2.33 5.53 -10.23
C GLY A 51 -2.64 5.81 -8.77
N LYS A 52 -3.91 5.72 -8.38
CA LYS A 52 -4.29 5.96 -6.97
C LYS A 52 -3.62 5.01 -6.00
N THR A 53 -3.47 3.74 -6.36
CA THR A 53 -2.85 2.76 -5.45
C THR A 53 -1.44 3.16 -5.10
N CYS A 54 -0.64 3.59 -6.07
CA CYS A 54 0.69 4.09 -5.82
C CYS A 54 0.65 5.36 -4.96
N ALA A 55 -0.32 6.23 -5.20
CA ALA A 55 -0.44 7.50 -4.49
C ALA A 55 -0.63 7.32 -2.98
N PHE A 56 -1.37 6.30 -2.54
CA PHE A 56 -1.50 6.02 -1.10
C PHE A 56 -0.53 4.94 -0.62
N GLY A 57 -0.20 3.97 -1.46
CA GLY A 57 0.65 2.85 -1.09
C GLY A 57 2.08 3.24 -0.79
N VAL A 58 2.66 4.10 -1.61
CA VAL A 58 4.05 4.55 -1.42
C VAL A 58 4.24 5.28 -0.08
N PRO A 59 3.40 6.25 0.30
CA PRO A 59 3.53 6.87 1.62
C PRO A 59 3.39 5.87 2.77
N ILE A 60 2.47 4.91 2.67
CA ILE A 60 2.30 3.88 3.70
C ILE A 60 3.59 3.07 3.83
N LEU A 61 4.12 2.55 2.73
CA LEU A 61 5.34 1.75 2.74
C LEU A 61 6.52 2.53 3.33
N GLN A 62 6.70 3.77 2.90
CA GLN A 62 7.83 4.57 3.37
C GLN A 62 7.74 4.89 4.85
N ARG A 63 6.55 5.27 5.34
CA ARG A 63 6.38 5.57 6.75
C ARG A 63 6.57 4.34 7.62
N LEU A 64 6.06 3.18 7.20
CA LEU A 64 6.24 1.94 7.95
C LEU A 64 7.68 1.45 7.92
N ALA A 65 8.40 1.67 6.83
CA ALA A 65 9.82 1.30 6.74
C ALA A 65 10.69 2.11 7.69
N GLN A 66 10.29 3.33 8.00
CA GLN A 66 11.01 4.20 8.95
C GLN A 66 10.69 3.89 10.40
N GLY A 67 9.56 3.24 10.65
CA GLY A 67 9.15 2.85 11.99
C GLY A 67 9.76 1.53 12.43
N GLY A 68 9.64 1.23 13.72
CA GLY A 68 10.08 -0.04 14.27
C GLY A 68 9.19 -1.18 13.80
N ARG A 69 9.72 -2.40 13.84
CA ARG A 69 8.96 -3.60 13.54
C ARG A 69 8.18 -4.08 14.75
N GLY A 70 6.99 -4.62 14.51
CA GLY A 70 6.16 -5.21 15.53
C GLY A 70 5.30 -6.31 14.92
N ARG A 71 4.55 -7.01 15.76
CA ARG A 71 3.61 -8.03 15.31
C ARG A 71 2.20 -7.48 15.12
N THR A 72 2.02 -6.19 15.35
CA THR A 72 0.73 -5.53 15.17
C THR A 72 0.56 -5.02 13.76
N ILE A 73 -0.67 -5.02 13.29
CA ILE A 73 -1.02 -4.39 12.02
C ILE A 73 -0.86 -2.88 12.20
N ARG A 74 -0.08 -2.27 11.31
CA ARG A 74 0.21 -0.84 11.38
C ARG A 74 -0.53 -0.03 10.33
N ALA A 75 -1.01 -0.67 9.26
CA ALA A 75 -1.81 -0.02 8.24
C ALA A 75 -2.95 -0.93 7.83
N LEU A 76 -4.13 -0.34 7.67
CA LEU A 76 -5.32 -1.04 7.21
C LEU A 76 -5.84 -0.36 5.95
N ILE A 77 -6.04 -1.14 4.90
CA ILE A 77 -6.61 -0.66 3.65
C ILE A 77 -7.95 -1.36 3.45
N LEU A 78 -9.01 -0.57 3.37
CA LEU A 78 -10.35 -1.09 3.13
C LEU A 78 -10.74 -0.89 1.69
N THR A 79 -11.30 -1.92 1.09
CA THR A 79 -11.73 -1.89 -0.31
C THR A 79 -13.02 -2.68 -0.48
N PRO A 80 -13.92 -2.26 -1.37
CA PRO A 80 -15.24 -2.87 -1.47
C PRO A 80 -15.26 -4.27 -2.10
N THR A 81 -14.29 -4.60 -2.95
CA THR A 81 -14.31 -5.86 -3.69
C THR A 81 -13.05 -6.69 -3.47
N ARG A 82 -13.20 -8.02 -3.63
CA ARG A 82 -12.08 -8.96 -3.54
C ARG A 82 -11.05 -8.71 -4.63
N GLU A 83 -11.51 -8.44 -5.84
CA GLU A 83 -10.62 -8.19 -6.99
C GLU A 83 -9.72 -6.98 -6.73
N LEU A 84 -10.30 -5.91 -6.21
CA LEU A 84 -9.53 -4.70 -5.91
C LEU A 84 -8.57 -4.94 -4.74
N ALA A 85 -8.99 -5.70 -3.73
CA ALA A 85 -8.11 -6.07 -2.62
C ALA A 85 -6.87 -6.82 -3.11
N ILE A 86 -7.06 -7.77 -4.01
CA ILE A 86 -5.96 -8.54 -4.59
C ILE A 86 -5.03 -7.64 -5.40
N GLN A 87 -5.57 -6.75 -6.22
CA GLN A 87 -4.77 -5.81 -7.00
C GLN A 87 -3.93 -4.89 -6.11
N ILE A 88 -4.54 -4.37 -5.05
CA ILE A 88 -3.83 -3.51 -4.11
C ILE A 88 -2.68 -4.26 -3.44
N ASP A 89 -2.93 -5.48 -2.99
CA ASP A 89 -1.92 -6.30 -2.34
C ASP A 89 -0.76 -6.61 -3.29
N GLU A 90 -1.06 -6.98 -4.53
CA GLU A 90 -0.04 -7.22 -5.55
C GLU A 90 0.80 -5.97 -5.82
N ASN A 91 0.16 -4.81 -5.90
CA ASN A 91 0.87 -3.56 -6.13
C ASN A 91 1.76 -3.19 -4.92
N LEU A 92 1.27 -3.39 -3.70
CA LEU A 92 2.07 -3.14 -2.51
C LEU A 92 3.30 -4.05 -2.45
N HIS A 93 3.14 -5.33 -2.83
CA HIS A 93 4.29 -6.25 -2.92
C HIS A 93 5.31 -5.75 -3.94
N ALA A 94 4.85 -5.25 -5.08
CA ALA A 94 5.74 -4.74 -6.12
C ALA A 94 6.48 -3.48 -5.67
N TYR A 95 5.76 -2.51 -5.09
CA TYR A 95 6.38 -1.24 -4.67
C TYR A 95 7.29 -1.44 -3.46
N GLY A 96 6.97 -2.37 -2.59
CA GLY A 96 7.72 -2.63 -1.36
C GLY A 96 8.66 -3.82 -1.42
N LYS A 97 8.98 -4.32 -2.60
CA LYS A 97 9.79 -5.54 -2.75
C LYS A 97 11.18 -5.44 -2.13
N ASN A 98 11.71 -4.23 -1.99
CA ASN A 98 13.02 -4.00 -1.41
C ASN A 98 12.96 -3.59 0.07
N LEU A 99 11.78 -3.67 0.68
CA LEU A 99 11.55 -3.32 2.07
C LEU A 99 11.23 -4.57 2.90
N PRO A 100 11.62 -4.60 4.18
CA PRO A 100 11.33 -5.75 5.04
C PRO A 100 9.94 -5.64 5.67
N LEU A 101 8.91 -5.45 4.85
CA LEU A 101 7.52 -5.32 5.30
C LEU A 101 6.71 -6.50 4.79
N THR A 102 5.69 -6.87 5.55
CA THR A 102 4.77 -7.96 5.20
C THR A 102 3.38 -7.41 4.93
N GLU A 103 2.79 -7.84 3.83
CA GLU A 103 1.44 -7.48 3.43
C GLU A 103 0.57 -8.74 3.38
N ALA A 104 -0.69 -8.58 3.72
CA ALA A 104 -1.66 -9.65 3.62
C ALA A 104 -2.98 -9.10 3.12
N VAL A 105 -3.73 -9.94 2.42
CA VAL A 105 -5.08 -9.62 1.98
C VAL A 105 -6.06 -10.60 2.61
N ILE A 106 -7.15 -10.06 3.16
CA ILE A 106 -8.20 -10.86 3.78
C ILE A 106 -9.54 -10.46 3.17
N PHE A 107 -10.32 -11.46 2.78
CA PHE A 107 -11.66 -11.22 2.25
C PHE A 107 -12.60 -12.35 2.62
N GLY A 108 -13.90 -12.05 2.65
CA GLY A 108 -14.92 -13.04 2.94
C GLY A 108 -15.11 -14.07 1.83
N GLY A 109 -15.78 -15.16 2.13
CA GLY A 109 -16.11 -16.20 1.15
C GLY A 109 -15.04 -17.26 0.93
N VAL A 110 -13.94 -17.21 1.68
CA VAL A 110 -12.89 -18.22 1.67
C VAL A 110 -12.64 -18.71 3.10
N GLY A 111 -11.96 -19.84 3.24
CA GLY A 111 -11.65 -20.37 4.56
C GLY A 111 -10.86 -19.38 5.41
N GLN A 112 -11.25 -19.24 6.67
CA GLN A 112 -10.64 -18.26 7.56
C GLN A 112 -9.33 -18.76 8.21
N ALA A 113 -9.15 -20.08 8.31
CA ALA A 113 -8.00 -20.63 9.02
C ALA A 113 -6.63 -20.17 8.45
N PRO A 114 -6.39 -20.23 7.13
CA PRO A 114 -5.13 -19.73 6.57
C PRO A 114 -4.95 -18.24 6.82
N GLN A 115 -6.03 -17.45 6.79
CA GLN A 115 -5.98 -16.03 7.02
C GLN A 115 -5.62 -15.71 8.48
N VAL A 116 -6.19 -16.46 9.43
CA VAL A 116 -5.87 -16.31 10.85
C VAL A 116 -4.41 -16.66 11.11
N ASP A 117 -3.91 -17.73 10.50
CA ASP A 117 -2.51 -18.12 10.65
C ASP A 117 -1.57 -17.02 10.13
N GLN A 118 -1.92 -16.43 8.99
CA GLN A 118 -1.14 -15.34 8.42
C GLN A 118 -1.09 -14.14 9.38
N LEU A 119 -2.20 -13.78 10.00
CA LEU A 119 -2.26 -12.69 10.97
C LEU A 119 -1.45 -13.00 12.23
N LYS A 120 -1.43 -14.26 12.68
CA LYS A 120 -0.66 -14.66 13.85
C LYS A 120 0.84 -14.54 13.64
N ARG A 121 1.31 -14.70 12.39
CA ARG A 121 2.74 -14.54 12.07
C ARG A 121 3.19 -13.09 12.10
N GLY A 122 2.24 -12.16 12.11
CA GLY A 122 2.52 -10.74 12.07
C GLY A 122 2.47 -10.18 10.65
N VAL A 123 1.70 -9.12 10.50
CA VAL A 123 1.49 -8.44 9.21
C VAL A 123 1.57 -6.95 9.46
N ASP A 124 2.34 -6.25 8.63
CA ASP A 124 2.44 -4.80 8.74
C ASP A 124 1.27 -4.08 8.08
N ILE A 125 0.86 -4.55 6.90
CA ILE A 125 -0.21 -3.94 6.11
C ILE A 125 -1.27 -4.98 5.83
N LEU A 126 -2.50 -4.67 6.20
CA LEU A 126 -3.65 -5.54 5.94
C LEU A 126 -4.59 -4.85 4.96
N THR A 127 -4.88 -5.53 3.86
CA THR A 127 -5.93 -5.11 2.92
C THR A 127 -7.13 -6.03 3.12
N ALA A 128 -8.30 -5.45 3.33
CA ALA A 128 -9.48 -6.23 3.68
C ALA A 128 -10.74 -5.66 3.03
N THR A 129 -11.72 -6.54 2.85
CA THR A 129 -13.07 -6.11 2.48
C THR A 129 -13.90 -5.91 3.75
N PRO A 130 -14.82 -4.92 3.77
CA PRO A 130 -15.57 -4.61 5.00
C PRO A 130 -16.37 -5.78 5.56
N CYS A 131 -16.90 -6.66 4.72
CA CYS A 131 -17.70 -7.79 5.16
C CYS A 131 -16.97 -8.69 6.17
N LEU A 132 -15.69 -8.85 6.04
CA LEU A 132 -14.91 -9.70 6.94
C LEU A 132 -14.71 -9.06 8.31
N LEU A 133 -14.60 -7.73 8.35
CA LEU A 133 -14.31 -7.02 9.60
C LEU A 133 -15.48 -7.08 10.60
N TYR A 134 -16.69 -7.37 10.13
CA TYR A 134 -17.87 -7.50 10.99
C TYR A 134 -18.12 -8.93 11.45
N THR A 135 -17.35 -9.86 10.98
CA THR A 135 -17.44 -11.26 11.39
C THR A 135 -16.15 -11.70 12.06
#